data_a59be6e78fcf590ade0597d7c125cd52
#
_entry.id   a59be6e78fcf590ade0597d7c125cd52
#
_cell.length_a   1.000
_cell.length_b   1.000
_cell.length_c   1.000
_cell.angle_alpha   90.00
_cell.angle_beta   90.00
_cell.angle_gamma   90.00
#
_symmetry.space_group_name_H-M   'P 1'
#
loop_
_entity.id
_entity.type
_entity.pdbx_description
1 polymer ?
#
loop_
_entity_poly.entity_id
_entity_poly.type
_entity_poly.pdbx_seq_one_letter_code
_entity_poly.pdbx_strand_id
1 'polypeptide(L)'
;MNLKDFNGKRLKSARIFRAKTIEQLSKETKINKKDLKAFEENKYVPNIENTLKLYNILNFPKQYFYKNENINIVVEDSHFNPQSKLPRVEEISYREKIIIIHKIYSFMENYIKFPKENLPNRKVMSDININDIESLAYKTREFWDLNSTPIVNMVSLLESKGIIISGMNVDRKGATIFTQKQRISKESKYLISLGNDKKSASIRNYTLACELGYIISSELRIPSKQFSEDEYACAFLLPKESFLKDLTHPEDLDYYVELKKKWIVPISAMIFRAYNLEKINYKKYNYLMNEMDKKGWLIEEPLDKMKGSSPTYLKRAVELLIENKIMSVNSIVSSLEEFGINLYPEDLELLMGLKKGLLSQEVNKKSKVIKFDGKK
;
A
#
# COMPACT_ATOMS: atom_id res chain seq x y z
N MET A 1 1.71 -21.82 29.68
CA MET A 1 0.92 -21.58 28.45
C MET A 1 0.11 -22.83 28.20
N ASN A 2 -1.19 -22.73 28.30
CA ASN A 2 -2.07 -23.88 28.19
C ASN A 2 -2.32 -24.12 26.68
N LEU A 3 -2.11 -25.33 26.16
CA LEU A 3 -2.38 -25.67 24.76
C LEU A 3 -3.85 -25.41 24.39
N LYS A 4 -4.75 -25.37 25.38
CA LYS A 4 -6.16 -25.07 25.20
C LYS A 4 -6.46 -23.66 24.66
N ASP A 5 -5.50 -22.73 24.71
CA ASP A 5 -5.68 -21.34 24.29
C ASP A 5 -5.23 -21.09 22.85
N PHE A 6 -4.92 -22.13 22.08
CA PHE A 6 -4.51 -22.00 20.68
C PHE A 6 -5.64 -21.40 19.83
N ASN A 7 -5.30 -20.38 19.04
CA ASN A 7 -6.25 -19.65 18.21
C ASN A 7 -6.10 -20.02 16.73
N GLY A 8 -7.01 -20.85 16.22
CA GLY A 8 -7.00 -21.30 14.83
C GLY A 8 -7.22 -20.17 13.81
N LYS A 9 -7.93 -19.09 14.19
CA LYS A 9 -8.06 -17.92 13.31
C LYS A 9 -6.69 -17.26 13.08
N ARG A 10 -5.84 -17.21 14.11
CA ARG A 10 -4.46 -16.73 13.99
C ARG A 10 -3.60 -17.66 13.13
N LEU A 11 -3.80 -18.97 13.21
CA LEU A 11 -3.15 -19.91 12.30
C LEU A 11 -3.53 -19.62 10.84
N LYS A 12 -4.81 -19.42 10.56
CA LYS A 12 -5.29 -19.06 9.23
C LYS A 12 -4.68 -17.74 8.74
N SER A 13 -4.67 -16.69 9.59
CA SER A 13 -4.05 -15.40 9.27
C SER A 13 -2.54 -15.54 8.99
N ALA A 14 -1.81 -16.30 9.79
CA ALA A 14 -0.37 -16.55 9.56
C ALA A 14 -0.11 -17.24 8.22
N ARG A 15 -0.90 -18.27 7.88
CA ARG A 15 -0.81 -18.96 6.60
C ARG A 15 -1.10 -18.02 5.43
N ILE A 16 -2.16 -17.23 5.54
CA ILE A 16 -2.54 -16.23 4.53
C ILE A 16 -1.45 -15.18 4.38
N PHE A 17 -0.93 -14.65 5.48
CA PHE A 17 0.17 -13.67 5.46
C PHE A 17 1.39 -14.18 4.69
N ARG A 18 1.71 -15.48 4.79
CA ARG A 18 2.80 -16.13 4.04
C ARG A 18 2.40 -16.57 2.63
N ALA A 19 1.25 -16.14 2.13
CA ALA A 19 0.72 -16.52 0.81
C ALA A 19 0.70 -18.04 0.57
N LYS A 20 0.37 -18.84 1.59
CA LYS A 20 0.33 -20.30 1.50
C LYS A 20 -1.11 -20.82 1.39
N THR A 21 -1.33 -21.77 0.48
CA THR A 21 -2.54 -22.58 0.48
C THR A 21 -2.49 -23.65 1.57
N ILE A 22 -3.64 -24.24 1.91
CA ILE A 22 -3.70 -25.40 2.82
C ILE A 22 -2.87 -26.57 2.29
N GLU A 23 -2.88 -26.77 0.95
CA GLU A 23 -2.12 -27.79 0.26
C GLU A 23 -0.61 -27.60 0.45
N GLN A 24 -0.13 -26.38 0.24
CA GLN A 24 1.28 -26.04 0.41
C GLN A 24 1.71 -26.22 1.87
N LEU A 25 0.92 -25.70 2.82
CA LEU A 25 1.22 -25.84 4.24
C LEU A 25 1.21 -27.32 4.67
N SER A 26 0.26 -28.13 4.18
CA SER A 26 0.20 -29.56 4.44
C SER A 26 1.44 -30.29 3.92
N LYS A 27 1.90 -29.96 2.69
CA LYS A 27 3.09 -30.56 2.10
C LYS A 27 4.36 -30.23 2.90
N GLU A 28 4.51 -28.98 3.32
CA GLU A 28 5.70 -28.50 4.05
C GLU A 28 5.75 -28.99 5.49
N THR A 29 4.62 -29.01 6.19
CA THR A 29 4.53 -29.45 7.60
C THR A 29 4.39 -30.95 7.76
N LYS A 30 3.99 -31.66 6.69
CA LYS A 30 3.55 -33.07 6.70
C LYS A 30 2.33 -33.32 7.61
N ILE A 31 1.53 -32.29 7.88
CA ILE A 31 0.26 -32.39 8.60
C ILE A 31 -0.86 -32.57 7.56
N ASN A 32 -1.81 -33.47 7.86
CA ASN A 32 -2.94 -33.72 6.97
C ASN A 32 -3.78 -32.45 6.76
N LYS A 33 -4.25 -32.26 5.53
CA LYS A 33 -5.10 -31.10 5.16
C LYS A 33 -6.38 -30.99 5.99
N LYS A 34 -6.97 -32.14 6.37
CA LYS A 34 -8.18 -32.18 7.23
C LYS A 34 -7.87 -31.63 8.61
N ASP A 35 -6.71 -32.00 9.17
CA ASP A 35 -6.27 -31.54 10.48
C ASP A 35 -5.94 -30.04 10.47
N LEU A 36 -5.24 -29.56 9.45
CA LEU A 36 -4.95 -28.13 9.30
C LEU A 36 -6.23 -27.29 9.23
N LYS A 37 -7.23 -27.74 8.46
CA LYS A 37 -8.54 -27.07 8.41
C LYS A 37 -9.24 -27.06 9.76
N ALA A 38 -9.21 -28.20 10.45
CA ALA A 38 -9.83 -28.32 11.76
C ALA A 38 -9.13 -27.46 12.82
N PHE A 39 -7.80 -27.30 12.75
CA PHE A 39 -7.05 -26.35 13.58
C PHE A 39 -7.46 -24.90 13.28
N GLU A 40 -7.55 -24.50 12.00
CA GLU A 40 -7.97 -23.15 11.61
C GLU A 40 -9.42 -22.83 12.03
N GLU A 41 -10.28 -23.83 12.08
CA GLU A 41 -11.68 -23.73 12.50
C GLU A 41 -11.89 -23.88 14.02
N ASN A 42 -10.80 -24.00 14.81
CA ASN A 42 -10.83 -24.28 16.26
C ASN A 42 -11.63 -25.53 16.65
N LYS A 43 -11.73 -26.55 15.78
CA LYS A 43 -12.39 -27.82 16.09
C LYS A 43 -11.60 -28.63 17.09
N TYR A 44 -10.29 -28.61 16.98
CA TYR A 44 -9.36 -29.15 17.98
C TYR A 44 -7.99 -28.46 17.86
N VAL A 45 -7.17 -28.62 18.90
CA VAL A 45 -5.88 -27.95 19.05
C VAL A 45 -4.76 -28.84 18.54
N PRO A 46 -3.76 -28.32 17.79
CA PRO A 46 -2.62 -29.12 17.37
C PRO A 46 -1.81 -29.59 18.61
N ASN A 47 -1.26 -30.79 18.53
CA ASN A 47 -0.30 -31.26 19.53
C ASN A 47 1.01 -30.47 19.47
N ILE A 48 1.92 -30.70 20.44
CA ILE A 48 3.17 -29.94 20.55
C ILE A 48 4.03 -30.05 19.28
N GLU A 49 4.13 -31.26 18.72
CA GLU A 49 4.94 -31.51 17.51
C GLU A 49 4.38 -30.72 16.30
N ASN A 50 3.09 -30.79 16.06
CA ASN A 50 2.44 -30.05 14.98
C ASN A 50 2.53 -28.54 15.20
N THR A 51 2.40 -28.09 16.43
CA THR A 51 2.54 -26.69 16.80
C THR A 51 3.94 -26.15 16.46
N LEU A 52 5.00 -26.90 16.79
CA LEU A 52 6.38 -26.52 16.44
C LEU A 52 6.61 -26.48 14.93
N LYS A 53 6.06 -27.46 14.18
CA LYS A 53 6.12 -27.43 12.71
C LYS A 53 5.45 -26.19 12.12
N LEU A 54 4.28 -25.82 12.65
CA LEU A 54 3.54 -24.64 12.21
C LEU A 54 4.31 -23.34 12.49
N TYR A 55 4.92 -23.19 13.67
CA TYR A 55 5.72 -21.99 14.00
C TYR A 55 6.91 -21.83 13.06
N ASN A 56 7.65 -22.91 12.84
CA ASN A 56 8.85 -22.89 12.01
C ASN A 56 8.51 -22.58 10.54
N ILE A 57 7.52 -23.26 9.98
CA ILE A 57 7.16 -23.11 8.56
C ILE A 57 6.50 -21.76 8.28
N LEU A 58 5.67 -21.27 9.20
CA LEU A 58 5.01 -19.98 9.03
C LEU A 58 5.89 -18.82 9.50
N ASN A 59 6.96 -19.10 10.22
CA ASN A 59 7.88 -18.09 10.74
C ASN A 59 7.15 -16.96 11.50
N PHE A 60 6.41 -17.35 12.55
CA PHE A 60 5.73 -16.45 13.46
C PHE A 60 6.13 -16.74 14.90
N PRO A 61 6.20 -15.72 15.77
CA PRO A 61 6.42 -15.94 17.19
C PRO A 61 5.36 -16.85 17.80
N LYS A 62 5.77 -17.70 18.74
CA LYS A 62 4.83 -18.62 19.41
C LYS A 62 3.62 -17.90 19.99
N GLN A 63 3.80 -16.75 20.62
CA GLN A 63 2.76 -15.96 21.27
C GLN A 63 1.67 -15.53 20.28
N TYR A 64 2.00 -15.35 19.00
CA TYR A 64 1.03 -14.98 17.96
C TYR A 64 -0.18 -15.92 17.93
N PHE A 65 0.02 -17.21 18.13
CA PHE A 65 -1.02 -18.22 18.00
C PHE A 65 -1.92 -18.38 19.23
N TYR A 66 -1.59 -17.69 20.33
CA TYR A 66 -2.31 -17.82 21.61
C TYR A 66 -2.98 -16.53 22.08
N LYS A 67 -2.71 -15.42 21.43
CA LYS A 67 -3.31 -14.14 21.80
C LYS A 67 -4.62 -13.91 21.04
N ASN A 68 -5.58 -13.34 21.72
CA ASN A 68 -6.78 -12.81 21.08
C ASN A 68 -6.48 -11.52 20.33
N GLU A 69 -7.31 -11.20 19.35
CA GLU A 69 -7.23 -9.92 18.67
C GLU A 69 -7.83 -8.83 19.54
N ASN A 70 -7.01 -7.83 19.90
CA ASN A 70 -7.47 -6.70 20.69
C ASN A 70 -8.13 -5.62 19.81
N ILE A 71 -7.82 -5.61 18.51
CA ILE A 71 -8.32 -4.61 17.56
C ILE A 71 -9.10 -5.35 16.48
N ASN A 72 -10.40 -5.07 16.41
CA ASN A 72 -11.25 -5.57 15.35
C ASN A 72 -11.24 -4.57 14.18
N ILE A 73 -10.73 -5.01 13.04
CA ILE A 73 -10.76 -4.24 11.78
C ILE A 73 -11.87 -4.80 10.90
N VAL A 74 -12.76 -3.93 10.49
CA VAL A 74 -13.80 -4.23 9.49
C VAL A 74 -13.34 -3.69 8.15
N VAL A 75 -13.16 -4.56 7.17
CA VAL A 75 -12.93 -4.17 5.78
C VAL A 75 -14.28 -3.79 5.18
N GLU A 76 -14.46 -2.52 4.85
CA GLU A 76 -15.71 -1.98 4.31
C GLU A 76 -15.75 -2.08 2.80
N ASP A 77 -14.60 -1.88 2.14
CA ASP A 77 -14.48 -1.95 0.70
C ASP A 77 -13.06 -2.37 0.27
N SER A 78 -12.92 -2.91 -0.94
CA SER A 78 -11.64 -3.34 -1.49
C SER A 78 -11.63 -3.21 -3.00
N HIS A 79 -10.68 -2.45 -3.51
CA HIS A 79 -10.46 -2.25 -4.94
C HIS A 79 -9.11 -2.85 -5.35
N PHE A 80 -9.13 -3.68 -6.38
CA PHE A 80 -7.94 -4.19 -7.05
C PHE A 80 -7.93 -3.68 -8.47
N ASN A 81 -6.82 -3.14 -8.91
CA ASN A 81 -6.66 -2.78 -10.30
C ASN A 81 -6.91 -4.03 -11.17
N PRO A 82 -7.88 -4.00 -12.12
CA PRO A 82 -8.21 -5.14 -12.97
C PRO A 82 -7.04 -5.66 -13.81
N GLN A 83 -6.02 -4.83 -14.04
CA GLN A 83 -4.80 -5.22 -14.77
C GLN A 83 -3.82 -6.00 -13.90
N SER A 84 -4.08 -6.13 -12.59
CA SER A 84 -3.27 -6.93 -11.68
C SER A 84 -3.37 -8.41 -12.04
N LYS A 85 -2.24 -9.03 -12.36
CA LYS A 85 -2.13 -10.46 -12.69
C LYS A 85 -1.64 -11.29 -11.49
N LEU A 86 -1.96 -10.88 -10.26
CA LEU A 86 -1.54 -11.65 -9.09
C LEU A 86 -2.34 -12.95 -8.95
N PRO A 87 -1.67 -14.04 -8.55
CA PRO A 87 -2.36 -15.22 -8.07
C PRO A 87 -3.25 -14.87 -6.87
N ARG A 88 -4.44 -15.46 -6.81
CA ARG A 88 -5.42 -15.17 -5.74
C ARG A 88 -4.86 -15.35 -4.32
N VAL A 89 -3.93 -16.28 -4.13
CA VAL A 89 -3.31 -16.51 -2.82
C VAL A 89 -2.42 -15.34 -2.40
N GLU A 90 -1.74 -14.72 -3.34
CA GLU A 90 -0.93 -13.52 -3.08
C GLU A 90 -1.83 -12.30 -2.82
N GLU A 91 -2.89 -12.12 -3.61
CA GLU A 91 -3.90 -11.09 -3.40
C GLU A 91 -4.46 -11.13 -1.97
N ILE A 92 -4.87 -12.31 -1.51
CA ILE A 92 -5.39 -12.51 -0.16
C ILE A 92 -4.30 -12.21 0.89
N SER A 93 -3.05 -12.55 0.63
CA SER A 93 -1.91 -12.24 1.51
C SER A 93 -1.69 -10.72 1.65
N TYR A 94 -1.80 -9.97 0.55
CA TYR A 94 -1.69 -8.52 0.61
C TYR A 94 -2.82 -7.89 1.41
N ARG A 95 -4.05 -8.40 1.28
CA ARG A 95 -5.19 -7.97 2.11
C ARG A 95 -4.92 -8.17 3.59
N GLU A 96 -4.35 -9.29 3.98
CA GLU A 96 -3.98 -9.57 5.38
C GLU A 96 -2.87 -8.63 5.88
N LYS A 97 -1.86 -8.38 5.06
CA LYS A 97 -0.76 -7.48 5.40
C LYS A 97 -1.23 -6.05 5.64
N ILE A 98 -2.14 -5.54 4.81
CA ILE A 98 -2.64 -4.17 4.97
C ILE A 98 -3.54 -4.00 6.20
N ILE A 99 -4.20 -5.07 6.65
CA ILE A 99 -4.90 -5.09 7.94
C ILE A 99 -3.89 -4.91 9.08
N ILE A 100 -2.76 -5.59 9.02
CA ILE A 100 -1.70 -5.46 10.04
C ILE A 100 -1.08 -4.06 9.99
N ILE A 101 -0.89 -3.48 8.81
CA ILE A 101 -0.42 -2.10 8.64
C ILE A 101 -1.35 -1.11 9.33
N HIS A 102 -2.66 -1.27 9.20
CA HIS A 102 -3.61 -0.41 9.91
C HIS A 102 -3.52 -0.56 11.44
N LYS A 103 -3.30 -1.78 11.95
CA LYS A 103 -3.05 -2.00 13.39
C LYS A 103 -1.77 -1.29 13.85
N ILE A 104 -0.69 -1.39 13.05
CA ILE A 104 0.57 -0.67 13.33
C ILE A 104 0.34 0.84 13.32
N TYR A 105 -0.38 1.36 12.33
CA TYR A 105 -0.71 2.77 12.25
C TYR A 105 -1.51 3.23 13.48
N SER A 106 -2.54 2.47 13.86
CA SER A 106 -3.35 2.74 15.06
C SER A 106 -2.53 2.70 16.36
N PHE A 107 -1.53 1.80 16.46
CA PHE A 107 -0.58 1.84 17.56
C PHE A 107 0.23 3.14 17.56
N MET A 108 0.75 3.55 16.41
CA MET A 108 1.55 4.77 16.30
C MET A 108 0.74 6.04 16.60
N GLU A 109 -0.58 6.06 16.36
CA GLU A 109 -1.47 7.19 16.70
C GLU A 109 -1.51 7.51 18.18
N ASN A 110 -1.11 6.60 19.08
CA ASN A 110 -0.97 6.89 20.51
C ASN A 110 0.20 7.84 20.81
N TYR A 111 1.14 8.00 19.89
CA TYR A 111 2.36 8.77 20.07
C TYR A 111 2.58 9.85 19.02
N ILE A 112 2.06 9.64 17.82
CA ILE A 112 2.27 10.50 16.64
C ILE A 112 0.92 11.00 16.14
N LYS A 113 0.82 12.30 15.97
CA LYS A 113 -0.35 12.92 15.35
C LYS A 113 -0.18 12.90 13.83
N PHE A 114 -0.80 11.94 13.17
CA PHE A 114 -0.87 11.89 11.71
C PHE A 114 -1.88 12.88 11.13
N PRO A 115 -1.76 13.25 9.85
CA PRO A 115 -2.79 14.00 9.16
C PRO A 115 -4.12 13.26 9.21
N LYS A 116 -5.20 14.02 9.45
CA LYS A 116 -6.56 13.48 9.37
C LYS A 116 -6.94 13.27 7.91
N GLU A 117 -7.80 12.28 7.67
CA GLU A 117 -8.38 12.07 6.36
C GLU A 117 -9.14 13.33 5.92
N ASN A 118 -8.77 13.87 4.76
CA ASN A 118 -9.31 15.09 4.16
C ASN A 118 -9.75 14.80 2.73
N LEU A 119 -10.88 14.10 2.60
CA LEU A 119 -11.48 13.74 1.31
C LEU A 119 -12.72 14.62 1.04
N PRO A 120 -12.93 15.04 -0.22
CA PRO A 120 -14.13 15.76 -0.57
C PRO A 120 -15.36 14.85 -0.44
N ASN A 121 -16.43 15.39 0.09
CA ASN A 121 -17.70 14.71 0.23
C ASN A 121 -18.78 15.32 -0.69
N ARG A 122 -19.98 14.72 -0.73
CA ARG A 122 -21.08 15.19 -1.57
C ARG A 122 -21.47 16.66 -1.31
N LYS A 123 -21.31 17.17 -0.10
CA LYS A 123 -21.61 18.56 0.22
C LYS A 123 -20.61 19.52 -0.43
N VAL A 124 -19.32 19.15 -0.41
CA VAL A 124 -18.24 19.91 -1.08
C VAL A 124 -18.42 19.90 -2.60
N MET A 125 -18.94 18.79 -3.14
CA MET A 125 -19.14 18.59 -4.59
C MET A 125 -20.55 18.95 -5.07
N SER A 126 -21.34 19.69 -4.26
CA SER A 126 -22.76 19.97 -4.57
C SER A 126 -22.98 20.94 -5.74
N ASP A 127 -21.97 21.72 -6.08
CA ASP A 127 -21.98 22.74 -7.13
C ASP A 127 -21.52 22.24 -8.51
N ILE A 128 -21.17 20.98 -8.62
CA ILE A 128 -20.72 20.37 -9.89
C ILE A 128 -21.56 19.14 -10.23
N ASN A 129 -21.55 18.79 -11.52
CA ASN A 129 -22.03 17.48 -11.96
C ASN A 129 -20.98 16.41 -11.62
N ILE A 130 -21.25 15.57 -10.64
CA ILE A 130 -20.33 14.51 -10.19
C ILE A 130 -20.07 13.43 -11.26
N ASN A 131 -20.88 13.38 -12.33
CA ASN A 131 -20.65 12.49 -13.47
C ASN A 131 -19.73 13.14 -14.53
N ASP A 132 -19.41 14.41 -14.40
CA ASP A 132 -18.38 15.08 -15.20
C ASP A 132 -17.03 14.93 -14.53
N ILE A 133 -16.24 13.98 -15.03
CA ILE A 133 -14.92 13.62 -14.47
C ILE A 133 -13.96 14.81 -14.49
N GLU A 134 -14.01 15.66 -15.52
CA GLU A 134 -13.15 16.85 -15.61
C GLU A 134 -13.44 17.85 -14.48
N SER A 135 -14.73 18.17 -14.28
CA SER A 135 -15.17 19.04 -13.19
C SER A 135 -14.85 18.45 -11.82
N LEU A 136 -15.00 17.13 -11.67
CA LEU A 136 -14.70 16.42 -10.44
C LEU A 136 -13.20 16.47 -10.08
N ALA A 137 -12.34 16.24 -11.06
CA ALA A 137 -10.89 16.32 -10.88
C ALA A 137 -10.44 17.75 -10.55
N TYR A 138 -10.98 18.75 -11.25
CA TYR A 138 -10.75 20.16 -10.99
C TYR A 138 -11.16 20.54 -9.55
N LYS A 139 -12.38 20.18 -9.15
CA LYS A 139 -12.93 20.49 -7.82
C LYS A 139 -12.16 19.80 -6.71
N THR A 140 -11.63 18.58 -6.95
CA THR A 140 -10.77 17.90 -5.99
C THR A 140 -9.45 18.66 -5.80
N ARG A 141 -8.86 19.18 -6.88
CA ARG A 141 -7.66 20.03 -6.78
C ARG A 141 -7.95 21.32 -6.02
N GLU A 142 -9.07 21.99 -6.32
CA GLU A 142 -9.50 23.19 -5.62
C GLU A 142 -9.71 22.93 -4.12
N PHE A 143 -10.40 21.86 -3.76
CA PHE A 143 -10.63 21.47 -2.36
C PHE A 143 -9.32 21.22 -1.58
N TRP A 144 -8.27 20.79 -2.26
CA TRP A 144 -6.96 20.57 -1.66
C TRP A 144 -6.00 21.75 -1.80
N ASP A 145 -6.47 22.90 -2.26
CA ASP A 145 -5.68 24.11 -2.56
C ASP A 145 -4.51 23.83 -3.50
N LEU A 146 -4.69 22.91 -4.43
CA LEU A 146 -3.72 22.60 -5.48
C LEU A 146 -3.96 23.54 -6.66
N ASN A 147 -2.92 24.28 -7.01
CA ASN A 147 -2.93 25.06 -8.25
C ASN A 147 -2.87 24.14 -9.49
N SER A 148 -2.81 24.71 -10.68
CA SER A 148 -2.75 23.97 -11.95
C SER A 148 -1.33 23.48 -12.30
N THR A 149 -0.39 23.46 -11.36
CA THR A 149 1.00 23.01 -11.59
C THR A 149 1.12 21.48 -11.51
N PRO A 150 2.17 20.90 -12.10
CA PRO A 150 2.44 19.46 -12.00
C PRO A 150 2.53 18.95 -10.57
N ILE A 151 1.98 17.77 -10.31
CA ILE A 151 2.13 17.06 -9.04
C ILE A 151 3.34 16.14 -9.12
N VAL A 152 4.42 16.55 -8.47
CA VAL A 152 5.70 15.83 -8.52
C VAL A 152 5.68 14.53 -7.74
N ASN A 153 4.91 14.48 -6.63
CA ASN A 153 4.93 13.38 -5.68
C ASN A 153 3.54 13.07 -5.12
N MET A 154 2.86 12.13 -5.76
CA MET A 154 1.53 11.68 -5.33
C MET A 154 1.56 10.93 -3.99
N VAL A 155 2.66 10.25 -3.64
CA VAL A 155 2.79 9.59 -2.31
C VAL A 155 2.67 10.63 -1.21
N SER A 156 3.51 11.67 -1.26
CA SER A 156 3.50 12.74 -0.25
C SER A 156 2.17 13.50 -0.22
N LEU A 157 1.56 13.74 -1.38
CA LEU A 157 0.26 14.38 -1.45
C LEU A 157 -0.81 13.56 -0.72
N LEU A 158 -0.95 12.29 -1.06
CA LEU A 158 -1.99 11.42 -0.47
C LEU A 158 -1.75 11.18 1.03
N GLU A 159 -0.50 10.95 1.44
CA GLU A 159 -0.15 10.86 2.86
C GLU A 159 -0.53 12.15 3.61
N SER A 160 -0.30 13.34 3.03
CA SER A 160 -0.69 14.62 3.63
C SER A 160 -2.21 14.82 3.76
N LYS A 161 -2.99 14.09 2.98
CA LYS A 161 -4.47 14.07 3.04
C LYS A 161 -5.02 12.93 3.91
N GLY A 162 -4.15 12.25 4.67
CA GLY A 162 -4.54 11.24 5.65
C GLY A 162 -4.78 9.84 5.07
N ILE A 163 -4.41 9.60 3.82
CA ILE A 163 -4.46 8.27 3.21
C ILE A 163 -3.21 7.50 3.63
N ILE A 164 -3.39 6.30 4.17
CA ILE A 164 -2.29 5.46 4.60
C ILE A 164 -1.72 4.72 3.40
N ILE A 165 -0.44 4.95 3.09
CA ILE A 165 0.24 4.24 1.99
C ILE A 165 1.32 3.35 2.57
N SER A 166 1.38 2.10 2.13
CA SER A 166 2.43 1.15 2.50
C SER A 166 3.08 0.54 1.27
N GLY A 167 4.41 0.50 1.28
CA GLY A 167 5.18 -0.22 0.26
C GLY A 167 5.14 -1.73 0.50
N MET A 168 4.80 -2.49 -0.53
CA MET A 168 4.84 -3.94 -0.50
C MET A 168 5.95 -4.45 -1.40
N ASN A 169 6.75 -5.40 -0.90
CA ASN A 169 7.67 -6.13 -1.75
C ASN A 169 6.88 -7.12 -2.60
N VAL A 170 6.98 -6.97 -3.89
CA VAL A 170 6.38 -7.86 -4.86
C VAL A 170 7.49 -8.42 -5.73
N ASP A 171 7.67 -9.73 -5.66
CA ASP A 171 8.77 -10.42 -6.36
C ASP A 171 8.51 -10.59 -7.87
N ARG A 172 7.38 -10.13 -8.38
CA ARG A 172 6.98 -10.31 -9.78
C ARG A 172 6.67 -9.00 -10.49
N LYS A 173 7.03 -8.92 -11.78
CA LYS A 173 6.62 -7.83 -12.68
C LYS A 173 5.08 -7.83 -12.81
N GLY A 174 4.46 -6.67 -12.69
CA GLY A 174 3.00 -6.50 -12.80
C GLY A 174 2.31 -6.40 -11.46
N ALA A 175 3.05 -6.03 -10.45
CA ALA A 175 2.52 -5.84 -9.12
C ALA A 175 1.58 -4.65 -9.02
N THR A 176 0.90 -4.79 -8.22
CA THR A 176 -0.39 -4.56 -7.68
C THR A 176 -0.33 -3.35 -6.82
N ILE A 177 -1.11 -2.43 -7.24
CA ILE A 177 -1.65 -1.45 -6.32
C ILE A 177 -3.07 -1.91 -5.98
N PHE A 178 -3.43 -1.81 -4.72
CA PHE A 178 -4.83 -1.98 -4.32
C PHE A 178 -5.16 -1.08 -3.14
N THR A 179 -6.42 -0.72 -3.07
CA THR A 179 -6.96 0.14 -2.02
C THR A 179 -7.98 -0.62 -1.19
N GLN A 180 -7.95 -0.39 0.12
CA GLN A 180 -8.99 -0.85 1.03
C GLN A 180 -9.51 0.32 1.86
N LYS A 181 -10.83 0.33 2.08
CA LYS A 181 -11.45 1.11 3.15
C LYS A 181 -11.63 0.21 4.36
N GLN A 182 -11.02 0.58 5.46
CA GLN A 182 -11.04 -0.20 6.69
C GLN A 182 -11.52 0.67 7.86
N ARG A 183 -12.27 0.05 8.78
CA ARG A 183 -12.78 0.72 9.96
C ARG A 183 -12.27 0.09 11.25
N ILE A 184 -11.78 0.94 12.14
CA ILE A 184 -11.51 0.62 13.53
C ILE A 184 -12.50 1.42 14.38
N SER A 185 -13.30 0.73 15.21
CA SER A 185 -14.37 1.37 16.01
C SER A 185 -15.33 2.19 15.14
N LYS A 186 -15.25 3.51 15.16
CA LYS A 186 -16.10 4.44 14.40
C LYS A 186 -15.37 5.17 13.28
N GLU A 187 -14.05 5.02 13.18
CA GLU A 187 -13.23 5.74 12.20
C GLU A 187 -12.89 4.81 11.04
N SER A 188 -13.22 5.24 9.84
CA SER A 188 -12.82 4.59 8.59
C SER A 188 -11.63 5.31 7.99
N LYS A 189 -10.69 4.55 7.41
CA LYS A 189 -9.51 5.08 6.72
C LYS A 189 -9.29 4.33 5.42
N TYR A 190 -8.78 5.05 4.42
CA TYR A 190 -8.29 4.44 3.18
C TYR A 190 -6.82 4.05 3.31
N LEU A 191 -6.52 2.84 2.89
CA LEU A 191 -5.19 2.29 2.88
C LEU A 191 -4.85 1.83 1.46
N ILE A 192 -3.70 2.28 0.95
CA ILE A 192 -3.18 1.91 -0.36
C ILE A 192 -1.93 1.04 -0.18
N SER A 193 -1.96 -0.15 -0.78
CA SER A 193 -0.77 -0.99 -0.93
C SER A 193 -0.09 -0.67 -2.26
N LEU A 194 1.14 -0.19 -2.20
CA LEU A 194 1.93 0.20 -3.36
C LEU A 194 3.07 -0.81 -3.59
N GLY A 195 3.05 -1.52 -4.71
CA GLY A 195 4.11 -2.46 -5.06
C GLY A 195 5.45 -1.79 -5.34
N ASN A 196 6.55 -2.45 -4.95
CA ASN A 196 7.91 -1.94 -5.18
C ASN A 196 8.39 -2.04 -6.64
N ASP A 197 7.64 -2.73 -7.50
CA ASP A 197 7.89 -2.82 -8.93
C ASP A 197 7.62 -1.51 -9.67
N LYS A 198 6.69 -0.70 -9.17
CA LYS A 198 6.36 0.64 -9.67
C LYS A 198 7.42 1.67 -9.24
N LYS A 199 8.65 1.50 -9.74
CA LYS A 199 9.79 2.36 -9.34
C LYS A 199 9.83 3.68 -10.08
N SER A 200 9.29 3.76 -11.31
CA SER A 200 9.20 5.00 -12.08
C SER A 200 8.32 6.03 -11.38
N ALA A 201 8.78 7.27 -11.31
CA ALA A 201 8.03 8.37 -10.72
C ALA A 201 6.71 8.62 -11.47
N SER A 202 6.75 8.61 -12.80
CA SER A 202 5.58 8.84 -13.65
C SER A 202 4.52 7.74 -13.49
N ILE A 203 4.93 6.48 -13.54
CA ILE A 203 4.03 5.34 -13.35
C ILE A 203 3.42 5.37 -11.94
N ARG A 204 4.23 5.67 -10.91
CA ARG A 204 3.76 5.74 -9.53
C ARG A 204 2.74 6.86 -9.32
N ASN A 205 3.02 8.06 -9.86
CA ASN A 205 2.08 9.17 -9.79
C ASN A 205 0.76 8.83 -10.47
N TYR A 206 0.82 8.29 -11.69
CA TYR A 206 -0.37 7.94 -12.45
C TYR A 206 -1.20 6.85 -11.74
N THR A 207 -0.56 5.78 -11.31
CA THR A 207 -1.25 4.69 -10.64
C THR A 207 -1.90 5.14 -9.33
N LEU A 208 -1.24 5.99 -8.54
CA LEU A 208 -1.82 6.56 -7.32
C LEU A 208 -2.96 7.55 -7.61
N ALA A 209 -2.93 8.24 -8.74
CA ALA A 209 -4.04 9.09 -9.16
C ALA A 209 -5.26 8.27 -9.59
N CYS A 210 -5.07 7.08 -10.20
CA CYS A 210 -6.17 6.14 -10.47
C CYS A 210 -6.81 5.65 -9.15
N GLU A 211 -6.00 5.28 -8.15
CA GLU A 211 -6.51 4.88 -6.82
C GLU A 211 -7.25 6.04 -6.13
N LEU A 212 -6.76 7.27 -6.28
CA LEU A 212 -7.48 8.45 -5.82
C LEU A 212 -8.84 8.56 -6.51
N GLY A 213 -8.91 8.35 -7.82
CA GLY A 213 -10.16 8.33 -8.58
C GLY A 213 -11.15 7.32 -7.99
N TYR A 214 -10.70 6.09 -7.72
CA TYR A 214 -11.52 5.10 -7.04
C TYR A 214 -12.00 5.60 -5.65
N ILE A 215 -11.11 6.14 -4.82
CA ILE A 215 -11.46 6.67 -3.50
C ILE A 215 -12.54 7.76 -3.60
N ILE A 216 -12.36 8.72 -4.51
CA ILE A 216 -13.32 9.82 -4.73
C ILE A 216 -14.67 9.28 -5.22
N SER A 217 -14.67 8.37 -6.20
CA SER A 217 -15.92 7.77 -6.70
C SER A 217 -16.65 6.98 -5.59
N SER A 218 -15.92 6.25 -4.76
CA SER A 218 -16.46 5.51 -3.62
C SER A 218 -17.07 6.46 -2.56
N GLU A 219 -16.37 7.54 -2.16
CA GLU A 219 -16.89 8.53 -1.21
C GLU A 219 -18.14 9.25 -1.74
N LEU A 220 -18.16 9.54 -3.02
CA LEU A 220 -19.30 10.20 -3.68
C LEU A 220 -20.38 9.20 -4.10
N ARG A 221 -20.17 7.89 -3.93
CA ARG A 221 -21.07 6.81 -4.33
C ARG A 221 -21.44 6.90 -5.82
N ILE A 222 -20.44 7.14 -6.67
CA ILE A 222 -20.59 7.12 -8.11
C ILE A 222 -20.52 5.65 -8.56
N PRO A 223 -21.49 5.14 -9.34
CA PRO A 223 -21.42 3.77 -9.83
C PRO A 223 -20.17 3.53 -10.70
N SER A 224 -19.45 2.44 -10.48
CA SER A 224 -18.21 2.10 -11.19
C SER A 224 -18.37 2.03 -12.72
N LYS A 225 -19.58 1.69 -13.21
CA LYS A 225 -19.89 1.69 -14.64
C LYS A 225 -19.96 3.08 -15.27
N GLN A 226 -20.06 4.13 -14.46
CA GLN A 226 -20.18 5.54 -14.88
C GLN A 226 -18.92 6.34 -14.58
N PHE A 227 -17.86 5.69 -14.12
CA PHE A 227 -16.63 6.33 -13.70
C PHE A 227 -15.41 5.62 -14.30
N SER A 228 -14.47 6.42 -14.82
CA SER A 228 -13.18 5.94 -15.32
C SER A 228 -12.06 6.51 -14.45
N GLU A 229 -11.38 5.65 -13.73
CA GLU A 229 -10.22 6.02 -12.90
C GLU A 229 -9.08 6.58 -13.76
N ASP A 230 -8.91 6.06 -14.98
CA ASP A 230 -7.88 6.54 -15.92
C ASP A 230 -8.17 7.94 -16.41
N GLU A 231 -9.45 8.26 -16.76
CA GLU A 231 -9.85 9.61 -17.16
C GLU A 231 -9.70 10.59 -15.99
N TYR A 232 -10.10 10.17 -14.78
CA TYR A 232 -9.92 10.99 -13.58
C TYR A 232 -8.44 11.26 -13.30
N ALA A 233 -7.60 10.24 -13.36
CA ALA A 233 -6.16 10.38 -13.14
C ALA A 233 -5.53 11.35 -14.15
N CYS A 234 -5.91 11.23 -15.43
CA CYS A 234 -5.46 12.15 -16.47
C CYS A 234 -5.93 13.59 -16.20
N ALA A 235 -7.20 13.80 -15.86
CA ALA A 235 -7.74 15.13 -15.58
C ALA A 235 -7.12 15.74 -14.31
N PHE A 236 -6.89 14.93 -13.28
CA PHE A 236 -6.30 15.34 -12.02
C PHE A 236 -4.82 15.71 -12.16
N LEU A 237 -4.01 14.88 -12.86
CA LEU A 237 -2.57 15.12 -13.03
C LEU A 237 -2.26 16.15 -14.11
N LEU A 238 -3.10 16.25 -15.14
CA LEU A 238 -2.92 17.09 -16.33
C LEU A 238 -4.12 18.05 -16.49
N PRO A 239 -4.26 19.08 -15.60
CA PRO A 239 -5.37 20.02 -15.65
C PRO A 239 -5.48 20.67 -17.03
N LYS A 240 -6.69 20.69 -17.59
CA LYS A 240 -6.97 21.05 -18.98
C LYS A 240 -6.24 22.31 -19.46
N GLU A 241 -6.45 23.43 -18.77
CA GLU A 241 -5.91 24.70 -19.21
C GLU A 241 -4.38 24.73 -19.22
N SER A 242 -3.74 24.21 -18.15
CA SER A 242 -2.28 24.23 -18.03
C SER A 242 -1.62 23.21 -18.95
N PHE A 243 -2.22 22.02 -19.08
CA PHE A 243 -1.69 21.01 -19.98
C PHE A 243 -1.79 21.45 -21.44
N LEU A 244 -2.90 22.07 -21.85
CA LEU A 244 -3.08 22.59 -23.22
C LEU A 244 -2.12 23.70 -23.58
N LYS A 245 -1.70 24.52 -22.63
CA LYS A 245 -0.64 25.55 -22.87
C LYS A 245 0.71 24.91 -23.20
N ASP A 246 1.00 23.78 -22.60
CA ASP A 246 2.24 23.06 -22.85
C ASP A 246 2.15 22.13 -24.08
N LEU A 247 0.98 21.65 -24.44
CA LEU A 247 0.76 20.68 -25.53
C LEU A 247 0.75 21.34 -26.89
N THR A 248 1.89 21.89 -27.32
CA THR A 248 2.01 22.64 -28.58
C THR A 248 2.20 21.74 -29.81
N HIS A 249 2.71 20.52 -29.64
CA HIS A 249 2.96 19.55 -30.71
C HIS A 249 2.31 18.18 -30.38
N PRO A 250 0.97 18.09 -30.32
CA PRO A 250 0.26 16.90 -29.86
C PRO A 250 0.42 15.68 -30.80
N GLU A 251 0.93 15.88 -32.00
CA GLU A 251 1.14 14.82 -32.98
C GLU A 251 2.56 14.26 -32.99
N ASP A 252 3.49 14.86 -32.25
CA ASP A 252 4.87 14.47 -32.19
C ASP A 252 5.14 13.62 -30.93
N LEU A 253 5.48 12.34 -31.15
CA LEU A 253 5.72 11.39 -30.05
C LEU A 253 6.94 11.79 -29.21
N ASP A 254 8.00 12.29 -29.82
CA ASP A 254 9.23 12.66 -29.10
C ASP A 254 9.02 13.90 -28.24
N TYR A 255 8.06 14.78 -28.59
CA TYR A 255 7.68 15.93 -27.78
C TYR A 255 7.06 15.52 -26.43
N TYR A 256 6.35 14.39 -26.36
CA TYR A 256 5.84 13.89 -25.08
C TYR A 256 6.94 13.47 -24.09
N VAL A 257 8.15 13.19 -24.56
CA VAL A 257 9.30 12.96 -23.68
C VAL A 257 9.66 14.24 -22.92
N GLU A 258 9.61 15.39 -23.57
CA GLU A 258 9.84 16.70 -22.93
C GLU A 258 8.72 17.04 -21.94
N LEU A 259 7.47 16.80 -22.32
CA LEU A 259 6.33 16.97 -21.41
C LEU A 259 6.44 16.08 -20.19
N LYS A 260 6.93 14.84 -20.32
CA LYS A 260 7.12 13.91 -19.21
C LYS A 260 8.12 14.43 -18.17
N LYS A 261 9.14 15.19 -18.57
CA LYS A 261 10.09 15.84 -17.64
C LYS A 261 9.37 16.83 -16.71
N LYS A 262 8.39 17.55 -17.23
CA LYS A 262 7.63 18.56 -16.50
C LYS A 262 6.50 17.96 -15.67
N TRP A 263 5.66 17.14 -16.30
CA TRP A 263 4.41 16.65 -15.71
C TRP A 263 4.56 15.38 -14.86
N ILE A 264 5.63 14.61 -15.08
CA ILE A 264 5.92 13.35 -14.39
C ILE A 264 4.73 12.37 -14.46
N VAL A 265 4.18 12.26 -15.67
CA VAL A 265 3.06 11.39 -16.04
C VAL A 265 3.51 10.50 -17.21
N PRO A 266 3.06 9.25 -17.33
CA PRO A 266 3.42 8.40 -18.46
C PRO A 266 3.05 9.02 -19.81
N ILE A 267 3.89 8.79 -20.82
CA ILE A 267 3.66 9.28 -22.20
C ILE A 267 2.33 8.76 -22.73
N SER A 268 2.05 7.47 -22.51
CA SER A 268 0.77 6.85 -22.89
C SER A 268 -0.45 7.57 -22.30
N ALA A 269 -0.37 7.98 -21.03
CA ALA A 269 -1.44 8.71 -20.37
C ALA A 269 -1.58 10.15 -20.91
N MET A 270 -0.48 10.80 -21.26
CA MET A 270 -0.52 12.14 -21.90
C MET A 270 -1.11 12.09 -23.30
N ILE A 271 -0.81 11.06 -24.10
CA ILE A 271 -1.42 10.82 -25.41
C ILE A 271 -2.93 10.56 -25.26
N PHE A 272 -3.32 9.73 -24.28
CA PHE A 272 -4.72 9.50 -23.96
C PHE A 272 -5.44 10.81 -23.55
N ARG A 273 -4.77 11.63 -22.73
CA ARG A 273 -5.27 12.95 -22.36
C ARG A 273 -5.45 13.89 -23.57
N ALA A 274 -4.48 13.91 -24.49
CA ALA A 274 -4.56 14.70 -25.71
C ALA A 274 -5.76 14.28 -26.59
N TYR A 275 -6.04 12.98 -26.64
CA TYR A 275 -7.21 12.43 -27.32
C TYR A 275 -8.52 12.87 -26.63
N ASN A 276 -8.64 12.72 -25.32
CA ASN A 276 -9.83 13.13 -24.56
C ASN A 276 -10.10 14.65 -24.64
N LEU A 277 -9.05 15.45 -24.82
CA LEU A 277 -9.15 16.89 -25.02
C LEU A 277 -9.34 17.29 -26.50
N GLU A 278 -9.60 16.32 -27.40
CA GLU A 278 -9.83 16.51 -28.83
C GLU A 278 -8.67 17.24 -29.58
N LYS A 279 -7.43 17.13 -29.04
CA LYS A 279 -6.24 17.68 -29.69
C LYS A 279 -5.63 16.75 -30.73
N ILE A 280 -5.95 15.48 -30.63
CA ILE A 280 -5.69 14.47 -31.64
C ILE A 280 -6.95 13.64 -31.85
N ASN A 281 -7.16 13.15 -33.06
CA ASN A 281 -8.26 12.25 -33.36
C ASN A 281 -7.88 10.79 -33.07
N TYR A 282 -8.86 9.88 -33.10
CA TYR A 282 -8.65 8.45 -32.84
C TYR A 282 -7.59 7.78 -33.73
N LYS A 283 -7.53 8.19 -35.04
CA LYS A 283 -6.52 7.66 -35.98
C LYS A 283 -5.11 8.04 -35.52
N LYS A 284 -4.91 9.29 -35.08
CA LYS A 284 -3.62 9.77 -34.60
C LYS A 284 -3.25 9.17 -33.24
N TYR A 285 -4.22 9.01 -32.33
CA TYR A 285 -4.05 8.30 -31.08
C TYR A 285 -3.48 6.87 -31.32
N ASN A 286 -4.16 6.08 -32.16
CA ASN A 286 -3.70 4.75 -32.49
C ASN A 286 -2.32 4.73 -33.18
N TYR A 287 -2.05 5.70 -34.04
CA TYR A 287 -0.74 5.85 -34.66
C TYR A 287 0.35 6.06 -33.62
N LEU A 288 0.17 6.99 -32.68
CA LEU A 288 1.15 7.27 -31.63
C LEU A 288 1.35 6.07 -30.70
N MET A 289 0.28 5.35 -30.32
CA MET A 289 0.37 4.13 -29.51
C MET A 289 1.13 3.02 -30.24
N ASN A 290 0.93 2.86 -31.54
CA ASN A 290 1.68 1.90 -32.35
C ASN A 290 3.17 2.28 -32.49
N GLU A 291 3.49 3.57 -32.58
CA GLU A 291 4.89 4.03 -32.59
C GLU A 291 5.56 3.81 -31.22
N MET A 292 4.83 3.99 -30.12
CA MET A 292 5.31 3.62 -28.79
C MET A 292 5.63 2.11 -28.70
N ASP A 293 4.77 1.27 -29.23
CA ASP A 293 4.97 -0.18 -29.23
C ASP A 293 6.24 -0.56 -30.03
N LYS A 294 6.39 -0.03 -31.24
CA LYS A 294 7.58 -0.24 -32.08
C LYS A 294 8.88 0.20 -31.41
N LYS A 295 8.85 1.30 -30.64
CA LYS A 295 9.99 1.80 -29.85
C LYS A 295 10.18 1.01 -28.54
N GLY A 296 9.30 0.05 -28.20
CA GLY A 296 9.32 -0.70 -26.94
C GLY A 296 8.87 0.13 -25.73
N TRP A 297 8.28 1.32 -25.94
CA TRP A 297 7.88 2.23 -24.88
C TRP A 297 6.63 1.78 -24.11
N LEU A 298 5.87 0.81 -24.64
CA LEU A 298 4.79 0.17 -23.85
C LEU A 298 5.33 -0.69 -22.70
N ILE A 299 6.62 -1.08 -22.75
CA ILE A 299 7.29 -1.85 -21.70
C ILE A 299 8.09 -0.94 -20.78
N GLU A 300 8.89 -0.02 -21.35
CA GLU A 300 9.72 0.93 -20.62
C GLU A 300 9.79 2.24 -21.42
N GLU A 301 9.12 3.26 -20.90
CA GLU A 301 9.15 4.59 -21.51
C GLU A 301 10.47 5.33 -21.22
N PRO A 302 10.86 6.31 -22.06
CA PRO A 302 11.93 7.24 -21.72
C PRO A 302 11.70 7.85 -20.31
N LEU A 303 12.79 8.03 -19.57
CA LEU A 303 12.80 8.58 -18.20
C LEU A 303 12.17 7.70 -17.10
N ASP A 304 11.78 6.47 -17.39
CA ASP A 304 11.24 5.55 -16.36
C ASP A 304 12.26 5.16 -15.28
N LYS A 305 13.55 5.41 -15.54
CA LYS A 305 14.62 5.26 -14.51
C LYS A 305 14.54 6.30 -13.41
N MET A 306 13.78 7.39 -13.59
CA MET A 306 13.52 8.38 -12.54
C MET A 306 12.67 7.75 -11.44
N LYS A 307 13.28 7.55 -10.27
CA LYS A 307 12.65 6.84 -9.15
C LYS A 307 11.58 7.70 -8.51
N GLY A 308 10.40 7.12 -8.32
CA GLY A 308 9.33 7.71 -7.53
C GLY A 308 9.57 7.61 -6.03
N SER A 309 8.94 8.49 -5.28
CA SER A 309 9.01 8.51 -3.82
C SER A 309 8.38 7.25 -3.22
N SER A 310 8.98 6.73 -2.17
CA SER A 310 8.40 5.62 -1.37
C SER A 310 7.51 6.17 -0.25
N PRO A 311 6.55 5.38 0.26
CA PRO A 311 5.79 5.74 1.46
C PRO A 311 6.72 6.03 2.63
N THR A 312 6.38 7.06 3.41
CA THR A 312 7.30 7.60 4.42
C THR A 312 6.72 7.66 5.83
N TYR A 313 5.41 7.71 5.99
CA TYR A 313 4.78 8.05 7.28
C TYR A 313 5.08 7.04 8.39
N LEU A 314 4.91 5.74 8.16
CA LEU A 314 5.23 4.74 9.19
C LEU A 314 6.73 4.71 9.51
N LYS A 315 7.57 4.81 8.49
CA LYS A 315 9.02 4.91 8.67
C LYS A 315 9.38 6.13 9.51
N ARG A 316 8.85 7.31 9.14
CA ARG A 316 9.14 8.56 9.86
C ARG A 316 8.58 8.55 11.28
N ALA A 317 7.45 7.91 11.51
CA ALA A 317 6.91 7.71 12.85
C ALA A 317 7.88 6.96 13.76
N VAL A 318 8.44 5.84 13.29
CA VAL A 318 9.45 5.07 14.03
C VAL A 318 10.71 5.92 14.28
N GLU A 319 11.21 6.62 13.26
CA GLU A 319 12.36 7.50 13.40
C GLU A 319 12.12 8.58 14.45
N LEU A 320 10.96 9.25 14.43
CA LEU A 320 10.59 10.28 15.42
C LEU A 320 10.50 9.73 16.84
N LEU A 321 9.96 8.53 17.04
CA LEU A 321 9.90 7.89 18.36
C LEU A 321 11.30 7.65 18.93
N ILE A 322 12.23 7.24 18.08
CA ILE A 322 13.63 6.96 18.46
C ILE A 322 14.41 8.27 18.69
N GLU A 323 14.35 9.20 17.74
CA GLU A 323 15.07 10.49 17.78
C GLU A 323 14.68 11.32 19.01
N ASN A 324 13.39 11.34 19.35
CA ASN A 324 12.87 12.05 20.53
C ASN A 324 12.97 11.24 21.83
N LYS A 325 13.59 10.05 21.82
CA LYS A 325 13.74 9.16 22.97
C LYS A 325 12.42 8.76 23.64
N ILE A 326 11.31 8.79 22.90
CA ILE A 326 9.99 8.35 23.38
C ILE A 326 10.03 6.82 23.51
N MET A 327 10.65 6.14 22.55
CA MET A 327 10.86 4.69 22.56
C MET A 327 12.29 4.35 22.12
N SER A 328 12.82 3.29 22.67
CA SER A 328 14.00 2.62 22.14
C SER A 328 13.60 1.62 21.05
N VAL A 329 14.54 1.21 20.22
CA VAL A 329 14.31 0.17 19.19
C VAL A 329 13.68 -1.09 19.81
N ASN A 330 14.22 -1.57 20.93
CA ASN A 330 13.71 -2.78 21.60
C ASN A 330 12.31 -2.56 22.20
N SER A 331 12.04 -1.38 22.75
CA SER A 331 10.72 -1.09 23.32
C SER A 331 9.62 -0.93 22.26
N ILE A 332 9.95 -0.57 21.02
CA ILE A 332 8.97 -0.54 19.93
C ILE A 332 8.42 -1.94 19.66
N VAL A 333 9.29 -2.95 19.54
CA VAL A 333 8.86 -4.33 19.29
C VAL A 333 8.02 -4.86 20.45
N SER A 334 8.48 -4.71 21.70
CA SER A 334 7.72 -5.16 22.87
C SER A 334 6.38 -4.45 23.04
N SER A 335 6.32 -3.14 22.78
CA SER A 335 5.05 -2.39 22.83
C SER A 335 4.07 -2.78 21.72
N LEU A 336 4.57 -3.11 20.52
CA LEU A 336 3.73 -3.67 19.45
C LEU A 336 3.18 -5.05 19.85
N GLU A 337 4.00 -5.89 20.49
CA GLU A 337 3.58 -7.19 21.03
C GLU A 337 2.49 -7.04 22.11
N GLU A 338 2.64 -6.10 23.04
CA GLU A 338 1.63 -5.77 24.06
C GLU A 338 0.34 -5.27 23.43
N PHE A 339 0.43 -4.47 22.36
CA PHE A 339 -0.70 -3.98 21.61
C PHE A 339 -1.42 -5.08 20.80
N GLY A 340 -0.83 -6.28 20.70
CA GLY A 340 -1.39 -7.44 20.02
C GLY A 340 -0.82 -7.74 18.63
N ILE A 341 0.24 -7.00 18.22
CA ILE A 341 0.94 -7.19 16.95
C ILE A 341 2.20 -8.02 17.23
N ASN A 342 2.09 -9.34 17.09
CA ASN A 342 3.17 -10.27 17.39
C ASN A 342 3.80 -10.78 16.09
N LEU A 343 4.77 -10.04 15.56
CA LEU A 343 5.53 -10.37 14.36
C LEU A 343 7.04 -10.32 14.69
N TYR A 344 7.82 -11.05 13.92
CA TYR A 344 9.26 -10.88 13.99
C TYR A 344 9.71 -9.50 13.48
N PRO A 345 10.83 -8.96 13.98
CA PRO A 345 11.35 -7.66 13.56
C PRO A 345 11.46 -7.48 12.05
N GLU A 346 11.86 -8.52 11.31
CA GLU A 346 12.01 -8.48 9.85
C GLU A 346 10.69 -8.23 9.13
N ASP A 347 9.58 -8.83 9.61
CA ASP A 347 8.26 -8.60 9.06
C ASP A 347 7.76 -7.18 9.39
N LEU A 348 8.01 -6.70 10.61
CA LEU A 348 7.68 -5.34 11.02
C LEU A 348 8.45 -4.30 10.18
N GLU A 349 9.75 -4.50 9.98
CA GLU A 349 10.60 -3.66 9.14
C GLU A 349 10.06 -3.58 7.71
N LEU A 350 9.69 -4.74 7.16
CA LEU A 350 9.12 -4.81 5.82
C LEU A 350 7.80 -4.03 5.71
N LEU A 351 6.87 -4.25 6.64
CA LEU A 351 5.55 -3.60 6.63
C LEU A 351 5.63 -2.09 6.83
N MET A 352 6.57 -1.62 7.63
CA MET A 352 6.77 -0.19 7.91
C MET A 352 7.75 0.51 6.95
N GLY A 353 8.34 -0.22 6.00
CA GLY A 353 9.34 0.34 5.07
C GLY A 353 10.65 0.75 5.74
N LEU A 354 11.02 0.11 6.84
CA LEU A 354 12.24 0.38 7.58
C LEU A 354 13.45 -0.27 6.92
N LYS A 355 14.64 0.20 7.30
CA LYS A 355 15.89 -0.44 6.90
C LYS A 355 15.99 -1.81 7.57
N LYS A 356 16.33 -2.83 6.78
CA LYS A 356 16.55 -4.19 7.29
C LYS A 356 17.57 -4.19 8.45
N GLY A 357 17.23 -4.85 9.53
CA GLY A 357 18.04 -4.97 10.73
C GLY A 357 17.92 -3.80 11.71
N LEU A 358 17.08 -2.79 11.43
CA LEU A 358 16.87 -1.67 12.34
C LEU A 358 16.25 -2.11 13.67
N LEU A 359 15.21 -2.95 13.61
CA LEU A 359 14.50 -3.44 14.78
C LEU A 359 15.16 -4.71 15.39
N SER A 360 16.06 -5.35 14.65
CA SER A 360 16.81 -6.52 15.08
C SER A 360 18.17 -6.17 15.72
N GLN A 361 18.51 -4.87 15.83
CA GLN A 361 19.74 -4.47 16.49
C GLN A 361 19.67 -4.87 17.96
N GLU A 362 20.27 -6.02 18.28
CA GLU A 362 20.70 -6.26 19.63
C GLU A 362 21.57 -5.07 20.07
N VAL A 363 21.15 -4.39 21.11
CA VAL A 363 22.07 -3.51 21.82
C VAL A 363 23.21 -4.42 22.22
N ASN A 364 24.34 -4.31 21.51
CA ASN A 364 25.61 -4.86 21.94
C ASN A 364 25.95 -4.19 23.29
N LYS A 365 25.23 -4.57 24.32
CA LYS A 365 25.74 -4.49 25.68
C LYS A 365 26.93 -5.42 25.64
N LYS A 366 28.12 -4.89 25.34
CA LYS A 366 29.35 -5.49 25.80
C LYS A 366 29.11 -5.74 27.29
N SER A 367 28.73 -6.97 27.63
CA SER A 367 28.69 -7.42 28.98
C SER A 367 30.14 -7.25 29.48
N LYS A 368 30.40 -6.15 30.19
CA LYS A 368 31.60 -6.05 30.99
C LYS A 368 31.50 -7.20 31.97
N VAL A 369 32.23 -8.25 31.69
CA VAL A 369 32.50 -9.30 32.68
C VAL A 369 33.23 -8.60 33.81
N ILE A 370 32.52 -8.27 34.87
CA ILE A 370 33.13 -7.76 36.11
C ILE A 370 33.79 -8.99 36.73
N LYS A 371 35.12 -9.02 36.76
CA LYS A 371 35.84 -10.01 37.54
C LYS A 371 35.46 -9.83 39.01
N PHE A 372 34.91 -10.87 39.58
CA PHE A 372 34.67 -10.93 41.01
C PHE A 372 36.03 -11.19 41.69
N ASP A 373 36.70 -10.13 42.16
CA ASP A 373 37.90 -10.25 43.01
C ASP A 373 37.44 -10.63 44.42
N GLY A 374 37.34 -11.92 44.66
CA GLY A 374 37.16 -12.46 46.02
C GLY A 374 38.40 -12.14 46.87
N LYS A 375 38.38 -11.05 47.61
CA LYS A 375 39.31 -10.88 48.73
C LYS A 375 38.94 -11.86 49.82
N LYS A 376 39.93 -12.67 50.20
CA LYS A 376 39.95 -13.50 51.44
C LYS A 376 39.83 -12.60 52.65
#